data_9044c56d9a5a3f0c39150b163b7ad517
#
_entry.id   9044c56d9a5a3f0c39150b163b7ad517
#
_cell.length_a   1.000
_cell.length_b   1.000
_cell.length_c   1.000
_cell.angle_alpha   90.00
_cell.angle_beta   90.00
_cell.angle_gamma   90.00
#
_symmetry.space_group_name_H-M   'P 1'
#
loop_
_entity.id
_entity.type
_entity.pdbx_description
1 polymer ?
#
loop_
_entity_poly.entity_id
_entity_poly.type
_entity_poly.pdbx_seq_one_letter_code
_entity_poly.pdbx_strand_id
1 'polypeptide(L)'
;KDLPADILSPVMSKVSPNDLPIISISATSNLPATEFYQKMKDDYLPQIQQLKGVAEITLLGGEEREIQVKADQDKLKLYKISLTQVVEAINRSGIDLPAGKAQTDKENNSVRLTGKFSSVNDIMNVQVAMPAQGMPVYVKDVAAVIDGIREISSVSRYNGVNGIGLLLKKQGDANAVDVSKLVHSKLEQIESEK
;
A
#
# COMPACT_ATOMS: atom_id res chain seq x y z
N LYS A 1 -18.96 -35.21 -5.09
CA LYS A 1 -19.70 -34.01 -5.56
C LYS A 1 -18.66 -33.06 -6.12
N ASP A 2 -18.66 -32.95 -7.44
CA ASP A 2 -17.73 -32.11 -8.13
C ASP A 2 -18.20 -30.65 -7.96
N LEU A 3 -17.35 -29.83 -7.37
CA LEU A 3 -17.56 -28.39 -7.27
C LEU A 3 -17.25 -27.74 -8.62
N PRO A 4 -17.98 -26.68 -9.03
CA PRO A 4 -17.66 -25.92 -10.23
C PRO A 4 -16.22 -25.45 -10.25
N ALA A 5 -15.59 -25.38 -11.45
CA ALA A 5 -14.18 -25.04 -11.61
C ALA A 5 -13.80 -23.61 -11.17
N ASP A 6 -14.81 -22.73 -11.03
CA ASP A 6 -14.64 -21.30 -10.69
C ASP A 6 -14.71 -21.00 -9.18
N ILE A 7 -14.79 -22.03 -8.34
CA ILE A 7 -14.84 -21.83 -6.89
C ILE A 7 -13.43 -21.57 -6.35
N LEU A 8 -13.29 -20.46 -5.66
CA LEU A 8 -12.09 -20.17 -4.87
C LEU A 8 -11.89 -21.25 -3.79
N SER A 9 -10.65 -21.67 -3.59
CA SER A 9 -10.32 -22.65 -2.56
C SER A 9 -10.86 -22.21 -1.21
N PRO A 10 -11.49 -23.11 -0.43
CA PRO A 10 -12.00 -22.76 0.89
C PRO A 10 -10.84 -22.36 1.81
N VAL A 11 -10.99 -21.20 2.45
CA VAL A 11 -10.03 -20.73 3.46
C VAL A 11 -10.55 -21.14 4.83
N MET A 12 -9.80 -21.98 5.52
CA MET A 12 -10.05 -22.29 6.92
C MET A 12 -9.25 -21.36 7.80
N SER A 13 -9.92 -20.55 8.63
CA SER A 13 -9.29 -19.73 9.66
C SER A 13 -9.73 -20.20 11.05
N LYS A 14 -8.77 -20.32 11.97
CA LYS A 14 -9.05 -20.56 13.38
C LYS A 14 -9.38 -19.21 14.01
N VAL A 15 -10.60 -19.04 14.50
CA VAL A 15 -10.99 -17.84 15.25
C VAL A 15 -10.67 -18.06 16.72
N SER A 16 -9.83 -17.20 17.28
CA SER A 16 -9.51 -17.15 18.70
C SER A 16 -10.22 -15.94 19.35
N PRO A 17 -10.61 -16.00 20.63
CA PRO A 17 -11.07 -14.82 21.36
C PRO A 17 -10.06 -13.65 21.34
N ASN A 18 -8.77 -13.95 21.17
CA ASN A 18 -7.72 -12.94 21.03
C ASN A 18 -7.71 -12.24 19.67
N ASP A 19 -8.44 -12.75 18.67
CA ASP A 19 -8.57 -12.14 17.35
C ASP A 19 -9.60 -11.01 17.30
N LEU A 20 -10.37 -10.85 18.38
CA LEU A 20 -11.33 -9.76 18.50
C LEU A 20 -10.62 -8.44 18.80
N PRO A 21 -11.02 -7.33 18.15
CA PRO A 21 -10.48 -6.03 18.46
C PRO A 21 -10.88 -5.60 19.88
N ILE A 22 -9.93 -5.06 20.64
CA ILE A 22 -10.16 -4.55 22.00
C ILE A 22 -10.49 -3.06 22.03
N ILE A 23 -10.09 -2.34 20.98
CA ILE A 23 -10.35 -0.90 20.84
C ILE A 23 -10.79 -0.63 19.40
N SER A 24 -11.81 0.21 19.27
CA SER A 24 -12.22 0.81 18.01
C SER A 24 -12.07 2.32 18.10
N ILE A 25 -11.29 2.90 17.18
CA ILE A 25 -11.02 4.33 17.12
C ILE A 25 -11.61 4.84 15.80
N SER A 26 -12.27 5.99 15.84
CA SER A 26 -12.72 6.70 14.64
C SER A 26 -11.97 8.02 14.54
N ALA A 27 -11.31 8.24 13.42
CA ALA A 27 -10.59 9.46 13.12
C ALA A 27 -11.27 10.21 11.97
N THR A 28 -11.44 11.51 12.12
CA THR A 28 -11.97 12.41 11.08
C THR A 28 -11.01 13.58 10.88
N SER A 29 -10.99 14.17 9.69
CA SER A 29 -10.15 15.32 9.38
C SER A 29 -10.82 16.21 8.34
N ASN A 30 -10.38 17.47 8.26
CA ASN A 30 -10.75 18.41 7.21
C ASN A 30 -9.83 18.30 5.96
N LEU A 31 -8.81 17.44 6.01
CA LEU A 31 -7.94 17.16 4.87
C LEU A 31 -8.68 16.38 3.76
N PRO A 32 -8.23 16.46 2.50
CA PRO A 32 -8.72 15.57 1.45
C PRO A 32 -8.59 14.11 1.87
N ALA A 33 -9.58 13.27 1.51
CA ALA A 33 -9.69 11.90 2.03
C ALA A 33 -8.44 11.03 1.74
N THR A 34 -7.85 11.18 0.56
CA THR A 34 -6.62 10.46 0.17
C THR A 34 -5.41 10.91 0.98
N GLU A 35 -5.26 12.22 1.21
CA GLU A 35 -4.16 12.78 2.02
C GLU A 35 -4.31 12.36 3.49
N PHE A 36 -5.53 12.43 4.02
CA PHE A 36 -5.81 11.96 5.37
C PHE A 36 -5.50 10.48 5.56
N TYR A 37 -5.89 9.63 4.58
CA TYR A 37 -5.58 8.20 4.62
C TYR A 37 -4.07 7.96 4.61
N GLN A 38 -3.34 8.63 3.73
CA GLN A 38 -1.89 8.51 3.64
C GLN A 38 -1.20 8.91 4.96
N LYS A 39 -1.61 10.04 5.53
CA LYS A 39 -1.10 10.52 6.81
C LYS A 39 -1.41 9.56 7.95
N MET A 40 -2.63 8.99 7.97
CA MET A 40 -2.98 7.96 8.95
C MET A 40 -2.09 6.72 8.83
N LYS A 41 -1.83 6.28 7.60
CA LYS A 41 -1.06 5.07 7.30
C LYS A 41 0.43 5.23 7.59
N ASP A 42 1.01 6.37 7.21
CA ASP A 42 2.46 6.57 7.26
C ASP A 42 2.94 7.21 8.58
N ASP A 43 2.16 8.13 9.14
CA ASP A 43 2.59 8.89 10.32
C ASP A 43 2.01 8.32 11.62
N TYR A 44 0.71 8.10 11.69
CA TYR A 44 0.04 7.78 12.96
C TYR A 44 -0.03 6.27 13.25
N LEU A 45 -0.34 5.45 12.24
CA LEU A 45 -0.47 4.00 12.41
C LEU A 45 0.81 3.35 12.97
N PRO A 46 2.03 3.66 12.46
CA PRO A 46 3.26 3.09 12.99
C PRO A 46 3.52 3.45 14.46
N GLN A 47 3.15 4.66 14.88
CA GLN A 47 3.32 5.10 16.26
C GLN A 47 2.45 4.31 17.25
N ILE A 48 1.22 3.98 16.83
CA ILE A 48 0.30 3.19 17.66
C ILE A 48 0.70 1.71 17.60
N GLN A 49 1.13 1.21 16.45
CA GLN A 49 1.50 -0.19 16.26
C GLN A 49 2.75 -0.60 17.06
N GLN A 50 3.65 0.36 17.34
CA GLN A 50 4.86 0.12 18.14
C GLN A 50 4.58 0.02 19.66
N LEU A 51 3.37 0.33 20.12
CA LEU A 51 3.04 0.25 21.54
C LEU A 51 3.08 -1.18 22.02
N LYS A 52 3.63 -1.37 23.22
CA LYS A 52 3.72 -2.70 23.84
C LYS A 52 2.34 -3.33 24.00
N GLY A 53 2.20 -4.57 23.55
CA GLY A 53 0.97 -5.34 23.67
C GLY A 53 -0.03 -5.15 22.52
N VAL A 54 0.23 -4.25 21.56
CA VAL A 54 -0.51 -4.14 20.31
C VAL A 54 -0.03 -5.23 19.36
N ALA A 55 -0.96 -6.02 18.80
CA ALA A 55 -0.65 -7.07 17.81
C ALA A 55 -0.84 -6.60 16.39
N GLU A 56 -2.02 -6.08 16.11
CA GLU A 56 -2.44 -5.70 14.76
C GLU A 56 -3.39 -4.50 14.82
N ILE A 57 -3.32 -3.65 13.83
CA ILE A 57 -4.29 -2.58 13.62
C ILE A 57 -4.82 -2.69 12.20
N THR A 58 -6.14 -2.83 12.08
CA THR A 58 -6.84 -2.85 10.79
C THR A 58 -7.46 -1.49 10.53
N LEU A 59 -7.16 -0.90 9.37
CA LEU A 59 -7.81 0.33 8.90
C LEU A 59 -9.11 -0.02 8.19
N LEU A 60 -10.18 0.71 8.48
CA LEU A 60 -11.48 0.62 7.83
C LEU A 60 -11.86 1.96 7.22
N GLY A 61 -12.35 1.95 6.00
CA GLY A 61 -12.71 3.17 5.28
C GLY A 61 -11.49 3.98 4.84
N GLY A 62 -11.75 5.20 4.38
CA GLY A 62 -10.74 6.06 3.77
C GLY A 62 -10.52 5.77 2.29
N GLU A 63 -9.74 6.61 1.65
CA GLU A 63 -9.45 6.56 0.21
C GLU A 63 -7.96 6.37 0.01
N GLU A 64 -7.54 5.13 -0.24
CA GLU A 64 -6.13 4.82 -0.54
C GLU A 64 -5.82 5.20 -1.99
N ARG A 65 -4.82 6.06 -2.19
CA ARG A 65 -4.33 6.39 -3.52
C ARG A 65 -3.68 5.17 -4.16
N GLU A 66 -4.05 4.87 -5.40
CA GLU A 66 -3.52 3.75 -6.17
C GLU A 66 -3.24 4.18 -7.61
N ILE A 67 -2.07 3.83 -8.11
CA ILE A 67 -1.77 4.03 -9.53
C ILE A 67 -2.18 2.77 -10.28
N GLN A 68 -3.21 2.90 -11.10
CA GLN A 68 -3.77 1.82 -11.91
C GLN A 68 -3.12 1.80 -13.30
N VAL A 69 -2.56 0.66 -13.68
CA VAL A 69 -2.06 0.41 -15.04
C VAL A 69 -3.04 -0.47 -15.77
N LYS A 70 -3.84 0.11 -16.65
CA LYS A 70 -4.85 -0.59 -17.45
C LYS A 70 -4.27 -0.97 -18.80
N ALA A 71 -3.88 -2.22 -18.96
CA ALA A 71 -3.34 -2.72 -20.22
C ALA A 71 -4.42 -2.81 -21.31
N ASP A 72 -4.04 -2.41 -22.52
CA ASP A 72 -4.86 -2.49 -23.71
C ASP A 72 -4.53 -3.80 -24.48
N GLN A 73 -5.49 -4.71 -24.55
CA GLN A 73 -5.27 -6.03 -25.16
C GLN A 73 -4.91 -5.96 -26.64
N ASP A 74 -5.48 -5.01 -27.39
CA ASP A 74 -5.22 -4.90 -28.83
C ASP A 74 -3.84 -4.33 -29.09
N LYS A 75 -3.41 -3.36 -28.28
CA LYS A 75 -2.04 -2.85 -28.32
C LYS A 75 -1.02 -3.90 -27.91
N LEU A 76 -1.29 -4.67 -26.85
CA LEU A 76 -0.44 -5.81 -26.44
C LEU A 76 -0.25 -6.80 -27.59
N LYS A 77 -1.33 -7.17 -28.30
CA LYS A 77 -1.27 -8.05 -29.48
C LYS A 77 -0.48 -7.41 -30.63
N LEU A 78 -0.72 -6.12 -30.92
CA LEU A 78 -0.04 -5.38 -31.97
C LEU A 78 1.49 -5.38 -31.77
N TYR A 79 1.93 -5.10 -30.54
CA TYR A 79 3.36 -5.09 -30.19
C TYR A 79 3.93 -6.46 -29.84
N LYS A 80 3.10 -7.51 -29.85
CA LYS A 80 3.46 -8.91 -29.45
C LYS A 80 4.06 -9.00 -28.04
N ILE A 81 3.51 -8.22 -27.12
CA ILE A 81 3.93 -8.15 -25.71
C ILE A 81 2.88 -8.85 -24.85
N SER A 82 3.32 -9.68 -23.90
CA SER A 82 2.44 -10.29 -22.91
C SER A 82 2.19 -9.33 -21.73
N LEU A 83 1.06 -9.49 -21.05
CA LEU A 83 0.78 -8.76 -19.81
C LEU A 83 1.86 -9.02 -18.75
N THR A 84 2.35 -10.25 -18.66
CA THR A 84 3.43 -10.64 -17.73
C THR A 84 4.71 -9.83 -17.98
N GLN A 85 5.08 -9.59 -19.23
CA GLN A 85 6.24 -8.75 -19.56
C GLN A 85 6.07 -7.31 -19.08
N VAL A 86 4.85 -6.74 -19.19
CA VAL A 86 4.55 -5.40 -18.67
C VAL A 86 4.72 -5.36 -17.14
N VAL A 87 4.13 -6.34 -16.43
CA VAL A 87 4.23 -6.44 -14.95
C VAL A 87 5.70 -6.60 -14.52
N GLU A 88 6.46 -7.47 -15.17
CA GLU A 88 7.89 -7.67 -14.86
C GLU A 88 8.73 -6.42 -15.13
N ALA A 89 8.44 -5.69 -16.22
CA ALA A 89 9.15 -4.46 -16.53
C ALA A 89 8.92 -3.39 -15.46
N ILE A 90 7.66 -3.20 -15.04
CA ILE A 90 7.31 -2.26 -13.98
C ILE A 90 7.98 -2.68 -12.66
N ASN A 91 7.89 -3.95 -12.28
CA ASN A 91 8.50 -4.46 -11.06
C ASN A 91 10.02 -4.24 -11.04
N ARG A 92 10.72 -4.56 -12.14
CA ARG A 92 12.17 -4.35 -12.25
C ARG A 92 12.58 -2.88 -12.13
N SER A 93 11.77 -1.98 -12.67
CA SER A 93 12.04 -0.54 -12.61
C SER A 93 11.71 0.08 -11.25
N GLY A 94 10.84 -0.56 -10.45
CA GLY A 94 10.43 -0.11 -9.11
C GLY A 94 11.32 -0.61 -7.95
N ILE A 95 12.36 -1.39 -8.24
CA ILE A 95 13.22 -1.98 -7.20
C ILE A 95 14.35 -1.02 -6.83
N ASP A 96 14.49 -0.72 -5.54
CA ASP A 96 15.67 -0.08 -4.96
C ASP A 96 16.83 -1.08 -4.92
N LEU A 97 17.79 -0.91 -5.81
CA LEU A 97 19.02 -1.73 -5.81
C LEU A 97 20.19 -0.92 -5.24
N PRO A 98 20.91 -1.44 -4.22
CA PRO A 98 22.17 -0.86 -3.83
C PRO A 98 23.18 -1.07 -4.97
N ALA A 99 23.51 0.00 -5.67
CA ALA A 99 24.42 -0.05 -6.84
C ALA A 99 25.90 -0.26 -6.47
N GLY A 100 26.22 -0.45 -5.19
CA GLY A 100 27.58 -0.66 -4.71
C GLY A 100 28.27 0.62 -4.24
N LYS A 101 29.56 0.52 -3.92
CA LYS A 101 30.42 1.63 -3.50
C LYS A 101 31.31 2.01 -4.68
N ALA A 102 31.20 3.23 -5.15
CA ALA A 102 32.21 3.79 -6.05
C ALA A 102 33.43 4.20 -5.20
N GLN A 103 34.52 3.47 -5.32
CA GLN A 103 35.80 3.86 -4.72
C GLN A 103 36.51 4.83 -5.68
N THR A 104 36.59 6.07 -5.27
CA THR A 104 37.51 7.05 -5.87
C THR A 104 38.57 7.36 -4.81
N ASP A 105 39.79 7.64 -5.23
CA ASP A 105 40.98 7.78 -4.36
C ASP A 105 40.87 8.76 -3.17
N LYS A 106 39.77 9.46 -3.00
CA LYS A 106 39.57 10.46 -1.93
C LYS A 106 38.24 10.37 -1.18
N GLU A 107 37.22 9.65 -1.66
CA GLU A 107 35.92 9.56 -0.98
C GLU A 107 35.20 8.23 -1.25
N ASN A 108 34.65 7.63 -0.20
CA ASN A 108 33.75 6.47 -0.29
C ASN A 108 32.31 6.94 -0.49
N ASN A 109 31.90 7.14 -1.71
CA ASN A 109 30.50 7.49 -2.02
C ASN A 109 29.69 6.21 -2.26
N SER A 110 28.68 5.96 -1.42
CA SER A 110 27.69 4.91 -1.67
C SER A 110 26.71 5.41 -2.73
N VAL A 111 26.69 4.76 -3.89
CA VAL A 111 25.71 5.03 -4.93
C VAL A 111 24.49 4.16 -4.66
N ARG A 112 23.34 4.81 -4.44
CA ARG A 112 22.04 4.16 -4.30
C ARG A 112 21.21 4.47 -5.56
N LEU A 113 20.84 3.44 -6.30
CA LEU A 113 19.83 3.57 -7.35
C LEU A 113 18.46 3.54 -6.70
N THR A 114 17.79 4.69 -6.67
CA THR A 114 16.42 4.80 -6.14
C THR A 114 15.46 4.38 -7.24
N GLY A 115 14.89 3.18 -7.12
CA GLY A 115 13.92 2.63 -8.08
C GLY A 115 12.45 2.98 -7.77
N LYS A 116 12.18 3.79 -6.74
CA LYS A 116 10.81 4.20 -6.43
C LYS A 116 10.27 5.17 -7.46
N PHE A 117 9.12 4.83 -8.04
CA PHE A 117 8.37 5.76 -8.89
C PHE A 117 7.91 6.97 -8.07
N SER A 118 8.29 8.16 -8.52
CA SER A 118 7.90 9.42 -7.88
C SER A 118 6.63 10.00 -8.51
N SER A 119 6.33 9.60 -9.74
CA SER A 119 5.22 10.13 -10.52
C SER A 119 4.60 9.10 -11.45
N VAL A 120 3.38 9.37 -11.91
CA VAL A 120 2.71 8.61 -12.97
C VAL A 120 3.56 8.57 -14.25
N ASN A 121 4.27 9.68 -14.55
CA ASN A 121 5.13 9.77 -15.72
C ASN A 121 6.30 8.79 -15.67
N ASP A 122 6.83 8.48 -14.49
CA ASP A 122 7.91 7.52 -14.35
C ASP A 122 7.44 6.13 -14.79
N ILE A 123 6.24 5.73 -14.39
CA ILE A 123 5.64 4.45 -14.78
C ILE A 123 5.31 4.43 -16.27
N MET A 124 4.77 5.53 -16.82
CA MET A 124 4.47 5.65 -18.25
C MET A 124 5.70 5.45 -19.13
N ASN A 125 6.87 5.88 -18.66
CA ASN A 125 8.13 5.80 -19.38
C ASN A 125 8.96 4.55 -19.07
N VAL A 126 8.43 3.57 -18.33
CA VAL A 126 9.06 2.26 -18.16
C VAL A 126 9.12 1.56 -19.50
N GLN A 127 10.31 1.13 -19.90
CA GLN A 127 10.53 0.35 -21.11
C GLN A 127 10.10 -1.10 -20.88
N VAL A 128 9.13 -1.57 -21.66
CA VAL A 128 8.58 -2.93 -21.58
C VAL A 128 9.33 -3.89 -22.49
N ALA A 129 9.64 -3.44 -23.72
CA ALA A 129 10.34 -4.25 -24.70
C ALA A 129 11.25 -3.40 -25.58
N MET A 130 12.30 -4.05 -26.10
CA MET A 130 13.18 -3.49 -27.12
C MET A 130 13.28 -4.49 -28.28
N PRO A 131 12.47 -4.32 -29.33
CA PRO A 131 12.55 -5.18 -30.50
C PRO A 131 13.95 -5.08 -31.14
N ALA A 132 14.45 -6.19 -31.72
CA ALA A 132 15.77 -6.24 -32.35
C ALA A 132 15.92 -5.24 -33.53
N GLN A 133 14.82 -4.92 -34.18
CA GLN A 133 14.70 -3.86 -35.18
C GLN A 133 13.43 -3.06 -34.88
N GLY A 134 13.57 -1.88 -34.30
CA GLY A 134 12.43 -1.03 -34.00
C GLY A 134 12.67 -0.08 -32.84
N MET A 135 11.65 0.73 -32.54
CA MET A 135 11.67 1.66 -31.41
C MET A 135 11.36 0.91 -30.09
N PRO A 136 11.94 1.35 -28.96
CA PRO A 136 11.58 0.82 -27.66
C PRO A 136 10.09 1.03 -27.41
N VAL A 137 9.43 0.04 -26.81
CA VAL A 137 8.02 0.09 -26.41
C VAL A 137 7.95 0.39 -24.92
N TYR A 138 7.18 1.39 -24.57
CA TYR A 138 6.99 1.85 -23.20
C TYR A 138 5.60 1.45 -22.66
N VAL A 139 5.40 1.53 -21.34
CA VAL A 139 4.10 1.26 -20.71
C VAL A 139 3.00 2.12 -21.33
N LYS A 140 3.25 3.40 -21.59
CA LYS A 140 2.28 4.32 -22.23
C LYS A 140 1.80 3.88 -23.61
N ASP A 141 2.59 3.06 -24.33
CA ASP A 141 2.25 2.58 -25.67
C ASP A 141 1.26 1.41 -25.63
N VAL A 142 1.24 0.65 -24.51
CA VAL A 142 0.45 -0.57 -24.37
C VAL A 142 -0.55 -0.52 -23.21
N ALA A 143 -0.52 0.53 -22.38
CA ALA A 143 -1.39 0.68 -21.23
C ALA A 143 -1.74 2.15 -20.96
N ALA A 144 -2.88 2.37 -20.30
CA ALA A 144 -3.23 3.65 -19.69
C ALA A 144 -2.81 3.62 -18.21
N VAL A 145 -2.10 4.66 -17.76
CA VAL A 145 -1.70 4.83 -16.36
C VAL A 145 -2.56 5.93 -15.74
N ILE A 146 -3.31 5.58 -14.72
CA ILE A 146 -4.30 6.45 -14.07
C ILE A 146 -3.92 6.58 -12.60
N ASP A 147 -3.80 7.84 -12.13
CA ASP A 147 -3.76 8.14 -10.70
C ASP A 147 -5.19 8.17 -10.18
N GLY A 148 -5.53 7.22 -9.35
CA GLY A 148 -6.88 7.00 -8.89
C GLY A 148 -6.94 6.62 -7.42
N ILE A 149 -8.10 6.17 -7.02
CA ILE A 149 -8.37 5.65 -5.67
C ILE A 149 -8.59 4.15 -5.79
N ARG A 150 -8.04 3.42 -4.84
CA ARG A 150 -8.29 1.99 -4.70
C ARG A 150 -9.78 1.73 -4.51
N GLU A 151 -10.27 0.61 -5.02
CA GLU A 151 -11.65 0.21 -4.83
C GLU A 151 -12.02 0.19 -3.35
N ILE A 152 -13.08 0.96 -3.00
CA ILE A 152 -13.53 1.13 -1.62
C ILE A 152 -14.22 -0.14 -1.17
N SER A 153 -13.57 -0.92 -0.32
CA SER A 153 -14.12 -2.17 0.26
C SER A 153 -14.86 -1.97 1.57
N SER A 154 -14.64 -0.85 2.25
CA SER A 154 -15.26 -0.54 3.55
C SER A 154 -15.46 0.96 3.72
N VAL A 155 -16.48 1.33 4.48
CA VAL A 155 -16.79 2.72 4.80
C VAL A 155 -16.85 2.88 6.32
N SER A 156 -16.16 3.89 6.84
CA SER A 156 -16.22 4.28 8.26
C SER A 156 -16.82 5.68 8.37
N ARG A 157 -17.76 5.86 9.30
CA ARG A 157 -18.40 7.15 9.58
C ARG A 157 -18.51 7.37 11.07
N TYR A 158 -18.25 8.61 11.47
CA TYR A 158 -18.46 9.06 12.84
C TYR A 158 -19.38 10.29 12.82
N ASN A 159 -20.51 10.19 13.50
CA ASN A 159 -21.56 11.24 13.51
C ASN A 159 -21.98 11.69 12.10
N GLY A 160 -22.09 10.75 11.16
CA GLY A 160 -22.45 11.04 9.76
C GLY A 160 -21.31 11.56 8.88
N VAL A 161 -20.15 11.88 9.44
CA VAL A 161 -18.97 12.33 8.71
C VAL A 161 -18.11 11.12 8.31
N ASN A 162 -17.65 11.10 7.06
CA ASN A 162 -16.74 10.07 6.60
C ASN A 162 -15.39 10.20 7.35
N GLY A 163 -14.85 9.07 7.75
CA GLY A 163 -13.59 9.02 8.47
C GLY A 163 -12.88 7.68 8.27
N ILE A 164 -11.84 7.47 9.05
CA ILE A 164 -11.06 6.24 9.07
C ILE A 164 -11.29 5.57 10.41
N GLY A 165 -11.72 4.31 10.37
CA GLY A 165 -11.81 3.45 11.55
C GLY A 165 -10.51 2.67 11.76
N LEU A 166 -10.07 2.54 12.99
CA LEU A 166 -8.96 1.68 13.37
C LEU A 166 -9.48 0.62 14.34
N LEU A 167 -9.33 -0.65 13.97
CA LEU A 167 -9.62 -1.78 14.84
C LEU A 167 -8.31 -2.33 15.38
N LEU A 168 -8.11 -2.23 16.68
CA LEU A 168 -6.88 -2.61 17.35
C LEU A 168 -7.04 -3.94 18.09
N LYS A 169 -6.17 -4.90 17.77
CA LYS A 169 -6.05 -6.19 18.44
C LYS A 169 -4.85 -6.19 19.40
N LYS A 170 -5.00 -6.85 20.53
CA LYS A 170 -3.89 -7.04 21.48
C LYS A 170 -3.11 -8.32 21.19
N GLN A 171 -1.86 -8.38 21.64
CA GLN A 171 -1.11 -9.63 21.71
C GLN A 171 -1.80 -10.60 22.69
N GLY A 172 -1.68 -11.90 22.44
CA GLY A 172 -2.43 -12.92 23.16
C GLY A 172 -2.27 -12.87 24.69
N ASP A 173 -1.06 -12.55 25.15
CA ASP A 173 -0.65 -12.48 26.55
C ASP A 173 -0.77 -11.08 27.16
N ALA A 174 -1.08 -10.07 26.38
CA ALA A 174 -1.16 -8.68 26.84
C ALA A 174 -2.45 -8.42 27.63
N ASN A 175 -2.36 -7.55 28.65
CA ASN A 175 -3.52 -7.08 29.41
C ASN A 175 -4.25 -5.99 28.58
N ALA A 176 -5.54 -6.20 28.30
CA ALA A 176 -6.34 -5.28 27.48
C ALA A 176 -6.46 -3.87 28.10
N VAL A 177 -6.53 -3.77 29.43
CA VAL A 177 -6.64 -2.48 30.13
C VAL A 177 -5.35 -1.67 30.01
N ASP A 178 -4.19 -2.34 30.16
CA ASP A 178 -2.90 -1.66 30.05
C ASP A 178 -2.64 -1.20 28.62
N VAL A 179 -2.95 -2.05 27.63
CA VAL A 179 -2.87 -1.65 26.21
C VAL A 179 -3.79 -0.47 25.92
N SER A 180 -5.03 -0.51 26.44
CA SER A 180 -5.99 0.58 26.25
C SER A 180 -5.47 1.91 26.82
N LYS A 181 -4.88 1.91 28.02
CA LYS A 181 -4.30 3.12 28.61
C LYS A 181 -3.14 3.68 27.79
N LEU A 182 -2.24 2.81 27.30
CA LEU A 182 -1.12 3.22 26.46
C LEU A 182 -1.61 3.85 25.14
N VAL A 183 -2.62 3.24 24.51
CA VAL A 183 -3.20 3.76 23.26
C VAL A 183 -3.87 5.12 23.50
N HIS A 184 -4.68 5.27 24.57
CA HIS A 184 -5.31 6.56 24.88
C HIS A 184 -4.29 7.66 25.12
N SER A 185 -3.26 7.41 25.95
CA SER A 185 -2.19 8.37 26.18
C SER A 185 -1.46 8.76 24.91
N LYS A 186 -1.25 7.80 23.98
CA LYS A 186 -0.63 8.09 22.69
C LYS A 186 -1.54 8.92 21.78
N LEU A 187 -2.84 8.65 21.78
CA LEU A 187 -3.80 9.44 21.02
C LEU A 187 -3.88 10.89 21.53
N GLU A 188 -3.88 11.11 22.85
CA GLU A 188 -3.83 12.44 23.44
C GLU A 188 -2.57 13.22 23.02
N GLN A 189 -1.40 12.54 22.94
CA GLN A 189 -0.19 13.15 22.39
C GLN A 189 -0.36 13.55 20.93
N ILE A 190 -0.87 12.66 20.09
CA ILE A 190 -1.10 12.92 18.65
C ILE A 190 -2.09 14.09 18.45
N GLU A 191 -3.13 14.18 19.28
CA GLU A 191 -4.08 15.30 19.24
C GLU A 191 -3.47 16.63 19.67
N SER A 192 -2.52 16.62 20.61
CA SER A 192 -1.85 17.83 21.09
C SER A 192 -0.77 18.36 20.14
N GLU A 193 -0.29 17.56 19.18
CA GLU A 193 0.70 17.94 18.16
C GLU A 193 0.05 18.62 16.92
N LYS A 194 -1.26 18.79 16.92
CA LYS A 194 -2.01 19.52 15.88
C LYS A 194 -2.12 20.98 16.26
#